data_153b87ee0b4050599533fdb3929b4ef8
#
_entry.id   153b87ee0b4050599533fdb3929b4ef8
#
_cell.length_a   1.000
_cell.length_b   1.000
_cell.length_c   1.000
_cell.angle_alpha   90.00
_cell.angle_beta   90.00
_cell.angle_gamma   90.00
#
_symmetry.space_group_name_H-M   'P 1'
#
loop_
_entity.id
_entity.type
_entity.pdbx_description
1 polymer ?
#
loop_
_entity_poly.entity_id
_entity_poly.type
_entity_poly.pdbx_seq_one_letter_code
_entity_poly.pdbx_strand_id
1 'polypeptide(L)'
;MKSLKLRILLLTILLVQVEAQEIVLDNRSPETNARTVLLKETEEREGLKYIPGKKLPFTGKIFSPYNKRLRGIETNYRRGKKHGIETTYINGLIYRTTEYNDNFESGKKHGVETQYSEAGGPIWYTTQYQYGKKNGLQVEFWEDGTKRNEKQYLDDLPIGVEVGYSVNGIKTSEVPYRNGVKHGMAIENFEDGSPLNRVRWVDGEKEGKELRFQKNGNKLREKNYVNGKVQGTMTIYSEDGSKESEYFFDNGILQGVAFRYLEDGSVVEDTWEDGKKVSSTLLPPKQNSVTKKNLPISTTKDASDVTKGD
;
A
#
# COMPACT_ATOMS: atom_id res chain seq x y z
N MET A 1 -36.76 -10.03 11.48
CA MET A 1 -36.13 -11.35 11.62
C MET A 1 -36.87 -12.51 10.92
N LYS A 2 -38.19 -12.53 10.84
CA LYS A 2 -38.95 -13.63 10.14
C LYS A 2 -38.83 -13.60 8.62
N SER A 3 -38.69 -12.42 7.97
CA SER A 3 -38.61 -12.31 6.51
C SER A 3 -37.25 -12.74 5.93
N LEU A 4 -36.17 -12.57 6.69
CA LEU A 4 -34.81 -12.95 6.27
C LEU A 4 -34.63 -14.48 6.30
N LYS A 5 -35.19 -15.16 7.31
CA LYS A 5 -35.16 -16.62 7.39
C LYS A 5 -35.94 -17.29 6.28
N LEU A 6 -37.05 -16.68 5.82
CA LEU A 6 -37.87 -17.20 4.71
C LEU A 6 -37.16 -17.06 3.36
N ARG A 7 -36.40 -15.99 3.15
CA ARG A 7 -35.58 -15.81 1.91
C ARG A 7 -34.41 -16.77 1.84
N ILE A 8 -33.73 -17.04 2.97
CA ILE A 8 -32.65 -18.03 3.03
C ILE A 8 -33.19 -19.46 2.80
N LEU A 9 -34.37 -19.77 3.34
CA LEU A 9 -35.00 -21.06 3.14
C LEU A 9 -35.47 -21.28 1.67
N LEU A 10 -35.96 -20.22 0.99
CA LEU A 10 -36.33 -20.28 -0.40
C LEU A 10 -35.11 -20.44 -1.34
N LEU A 11 -33.95 -19.80 -1.01
CA LEU A 11 -32.72 -19.98 -1.77
C LEU A 11 -32.09 -21.37 -1.56
N THR A 12 -32.16 -21.92 -0.35
CA THR A 12 -31.72 -23.32 -0.08
C THR A 12 -32.58 -24.35 -0.75
N ILE A 13 -33.89 -24.14 -0.84
CA ILE A 13 -34.82 -25.02 -1.57
C ILE A 13 -34.56 -24.95 -3.08
N LEU A 14 -34.26 -23.76 -3.63
CA LEU A 14 -33.90 -23.61 -5.05
C LEU A 14 -32.58 -24.31 -5.42
N LEU A 15 -31.57 -24.30 -4.52
CA LEU A 15 -30.28 -24.98 -4.71
C LEU A 15 -30.39 -26.50 -4.56
N VAL A 16 -31.29 -27.01 -3.72
CA VAL A 16 -31.52 -28.45 -3.54
C VAL A 16 -32.39 -29.02 -4.70
N GLN A 17 -33.27 -28.22 -5.27
CA GLN A 17 -34.08 -28.64 -6.43
C GLN A 17 -33.30 -28.71 -7.74
N VAL A 18 -32.12 -28.08 -7.85
CA VAL A 18 -31.25 -28.22 -9.03
C VAL A 18 -30.62 -29.63 -9.13
N GLU A 19 -30.60 -30.42 -8.04
CA GLU A 19 -30.15 -31.82 -8.09
C GLU A 19 -31.18 -32.80 -8.69
N ALA A 20 -32.42 -32.40 -8.94
CA ALA A 20 -33.51 -33.30 -9.31
C ALA A 20 -34.35 -32.90 -10.50
N GLN A 21 -34.08 -31.83 -11.23
CA GLN A 21 -34.83 -31.47 -12.42
C GLN A 21 -34.04 -31.77 -13.69
N GLU A 22 -34.56 -32.73 -14.50
CA GLU A 22 -34.31 -32.81 -15.93
C GLU A 22 -34.59 -31.47 -16.58
N ILE A 23 -33.56 -30.80 -17.11
CA ILE A 23 -33.70 -29.51 -17.80
C ILE A 23 -34.38 -29.76 -19.13
N VAL A 24 -35.66 -29.41 -19.23
CA VAL A 24 -36.41 -29.37 -20.48
C VAL A 24 -35.79 -28.31 -21.41
N LEU A 25 -35.29 -28.77 -22.55
CA LEU A 25 -34.71 -27.94 -23.59
C LEU A 25 -35.78 -27.12 -24.29
N ASP A 26 -35.85 -25.82 -24.09
CA ASP A 26 -36.65 -24.91 -24.93
C ASP A 26 -35.76 -24.34 -26.06
N ASN A 27 -36.11 -24.63 -27.28
CA ASN A 27 -35.38 -24.32 -28.52
C ASN A 27 -35.71 -22.92 -29.08
N ARG A 28 -36.06 -21.93 -28.27
CA ARG A 28 -36.44 -20.61 -28.75
C ARG A 28 -35.32 -19.58 -28.59
N SER A 29 -34.79 -19.15 -29.73
CA SER A 29 -33.89 -18.05 -30.07
C SER A 29 -32.43 -18.09 -29.53
N PRO A 30 -31.44 -17.69 -30.37
CA PRO A 30 -30.01 -17.92 -30.08
C PRO A 30 -29.34 -16.96 -29.07
N GLU A 31 -30.04 -15.96 -28.53
CA GLU A 31 -29.37 -14.89 -27.79
C GLU A 31 -29.79 -14.67 -26.32
N THR A 32 -30.83 -15.31 -25.81
CA THR A 32 -31.36 -15.01 -24.47
C THR A 32 -31.47 -16.17 -23.48
N ASN A 33 -31.23 -17.43 -23.88
CA ASN A 33 -31.28 -18.60 -22.99
C ASN A 33 -29.95 -19.37 -23.01
N ALA A 34 -28.90 -18.81 -22.42
CA ALA A 34 -27.65 -19.52 -22.27
C ALA A 34 -27.84 -20.74 -21.36
N ARG A 35 -27.76 -21.96 -21.95
CA ARG A 35 -27.87 -23.25 -21.24
C ARG A 35 -26.84 -23.27 -20.10
N THR A 36 -27.29 -23.51 -18.86
CA THR A 36 -26.41 -23.79 -17.73
C THR A 36 -26.20 -25.30 -17.62
N VAL A 37 -24.93 -25.72 -17.53
CA VAL A 37 -24.51 -27.12 -17.32
C VAL A 37 -23.56 -27.21 -16.13
N LEU A 38 -23.48 -28.41 -15.52
CA LEU A 38 -22.48 -28.66 -14.48
C LEU A 38 -21.12 -28.93 -15.11
N LEU A 39 -20.04 -28.53 -14.44
CA LEU A 39 -18.67 -28.77 -14.92
C LEU A 39 -18.42 -30.26 -15.24
N LYS A 40 -18.93 -31.19 -14.41
CA LYS A 40 -18.84 -32.65 -14.63
C LYS A 40 -19.51 -33.14 -15.92
N GLU A 41 -20.39 -32.34 -16.51
CA GLU A 41 -21.10 -32.62 -17.77
C GLU A 41 -20.38 -32.04 -18.99
N THR A 42 -19.14 -31.56 -18.81
CA THR A 42 -18.32 -31.01 -19.88
C THR A 42 -17.02 -31.77 -20.01
N GLU A 43 -16.44 -31.75 -21.18
CA GLU A 43 -15.08 -32.23 -21.46
C GLU A 43 -14.23 -31.14 -22.07
N GLU A 44 -12.92 -31.28 -21.97
CA GLU A 44 -11.96 -30.34 -22.57
C GLU A 44 -11.18 -31.01 -23.69
N ARG A 45 -11.18 -30.40 -24.86
CA ARG A 45 -10.40 -30.82 -26.02
C ARG A 45 -9.65 -29.60 -26.57
N GLU A 46 -8.33 -29.69 -26.67
CA GLU A 46 -7.48 -28.61 -27.20
C GLU A 46 -7.70 -27.25 -26.51
N GLY A 47 -7.91 -27.26 -25.19
CA GLY A 47 -8.17 -26.03 -24.42
C GLY A 47 -9.57 -25.42 -24.62
N LEU A 48 -10.49 -26.14 -25.28
CA LEU A 48 -11.88 -25.70 -25.46
C LEU A 48 -12.83 -26.62 -24.68
N LYS A 49 -13.91 -26.04 -24.13
CA LYS A 49 -14.97 -26.78 -23.45
C LYS A 49 -16.01 -27.30 -24.45
N TYR A 50 -16.45 -28.55 -24.27
CA TYR A 50 -17.45 -29.26 -25.06
C TYR A 50 -18.45 -29.95 -24.15
N ILE A 51 -19.63 -30.21 -24.67
CA ILE A 51 -20.53 -31.24 -24.13
C ILE A 51 -20.08 -32.58 -24.72
N PRO A 52 -19.94 -33.66 -23.93
CA PRO A 52 -19.59 -34.98 -24.44
C PRO A 52 -20.40 -35.40 -25.64
N GLY A 53 -19.74 -35.91 -26.67
CA GLY A 53 -20.37 -36.32 -27.93
C GLY A 53 -20.80 -35.20 -28.88
N LYS A 54 -20.59 -33.92 -28.54
CA LYS A 54 -20.86 -32.80 -29.46
C LYS A 54 -19.60 -32.41 -30.23
N LYS A 55 -19.74 -32.07 -31.50
CA LYS A 55 -18.66 -31.62 -32.39
C LYS A 55 -18.31 -30.14 -32.21
N LEU A 56 -19.31 -29.31 -31.84
CA LEU A 56 -19.10 -27.85 -31.66
C LEU A 56 -18.72 -27.52 -30.23
N PRO A 57 -17.78 -26.58 -30.03
CA PRO A 57 -17.42 -26.08 -28.71
C PRO A 57 -18.63 -25.46 -27.98
N PHE A 58 -18.67 -25.63 -26.67
CA PHE A 58 -19.75 -25.20 -25.79
C PHE A 58 -19.94 -23.68 -25.81
N THR A 59 -21.18 -23.23 -25.84
CA THR A 59 -21.60 -21.86 -25.57
C THR A 59 -22.71 -21.89 -24.53
N GLY A 60 -22.54 -21.12 -23.43
CA GLY A 60 -23.45 -21.11 -22.31
C GLY A 60 -22.75 -20.89 -20.99
N LYS A 61 -23.42 -21.24 -19.90
CA LYS A 61 -22.90 -21.14 -18.55
C LYS A 61 -22.47 -22.52 -18.04
N ILE A 62 -21.29 -22.57 -17.39
CA ILE A 62 -20.83 -23.74 -16.65
C ILE A 62 -20.85 -23.38 -15.17
N PHE A 63 -21.53 -24.20 -14.38
CA PHE A 63 -21.49 -24.12 -12.93
C PHE A 63 -20.59 -25.21 -12.37
N SER A 64 -19.61 -24.79 -11.56
CA SER A 64 -18.68 -25.67 -10.84
C SER A 64 -18.98 -25.60 -9.35
N PRO A 65 -19.71 -26.57 -8.77
CA PRO A 65 -19.90 -26.62 -7.33
C PRO A 65 -18.56 -26.93 -6.63
N TYR A 66 -18.22 -26.16 -5.64
CA TYR A 66 -16.95 -26.32 -4.90
C TYR A 66 -17.24 -26.76 -3.47
N ASN A 67 -17.23 -28.08 -3.22
CA ASN A 67 -17.35 -28.81 -1.94
C ASN A 67 -18.45 -28.35 -0.93
N LYS A 68 -18.53 -29.04 0.25
CA LYS A 68 -19.58 -28.99 1.30
C LYS A 68 -19.93 -27.62 1.91
N ARG A 69 -19.35 -26.49 1.46
CA ARG A 69 -19.58 -25.14 2.00
C ARG A 69 -20.31 -24.21 1.01
N LEU A 70 -21.26 -24.72 0.21
CA LEU A 70 -22.06 -23.89 -0.72
C LEU A 70 -21.22 -22.90 -1.55
N ARG A 71 -20.02 -23.32 -1.95
CA ARG A 71 -19.16 -22.55 -2.83
C ARG A 71 -19.39 -23.00 -4.26
N GLY A 72 -19.43 -22.05 -5.19
CA GLY A 72 -19.57 -22.34 -6.59
C GLY A 72 -18.97 -21.27 -7.48
N ILE A 73 -18.62 -21.65 -8.69
CA ILE A 73 -18.18 -20.72 -9.73
C ILE A 73 -19.13 -20.86 -10.90
N GLU A 74 -19.74 -19.77 -11.29
CA GLU A 74 -20.50 -19.64 -12.54
C GLU A 74 -19.58 -18.97 -13.56
N THR A 75 -19.34 -19.65 -14.69
CA THR A 75 -18.49 -19.14 -15.76
C THR A 75 -19.24 -19.14 -17.07
N ASN A 76 -19.26 -18.01 -17.76
CA ASN A 76 -19.78 -17.91 -19.11
C ASN A 76 -18.74 -18.41 -20.13
N TYR A 77 -19.20 -19.17 -21.11
CA TYR A 77 -18.40 -19.68 -22.23
C TYR A 77 -19.03 -19.30 -23.56
N ARG A 78 -18.17 -18.98 -24.52
CA ARG A 78 -18.53 -18.78 -25.92
C ARG A 78 -17.53 -19.51 -26.81
N ARG A 79 -18.03 -20.43 -27.64
CA ARG A 79 -17.17 -21.31 -28.49
C ARG A 79 -16.10 -22.02 -27.70
N GLY A 80 -16.43 -22.54 -26.50
CA GLY A 80 -15.55 -23.30 -25.63
C GLY A 80 -14.56 -22.50 -24.80
N LYS A 81 -14.49 -21.16 -24.94
CA LYS A 81 -13.61 -20.28 -24.17
C LYS A 81 -14.39 -19.42 -23.18
N LYS A 82 -13.77 -19.08 -22.06
CA LYS A 82 -14.33 -18.14 -21.08
C LYS A 82 -14.62 -16.80 -21.74
N HIS A 83 -15.77 -16.21 -21.42
CA HIS A 83 -16.28 -15.00 -22.00
C HIS A 83 -17.22 -14.29 -21.01
N GLY A 84 -17.26 -12.94 -21.03
CA GLY A 84 -18.11 -12.18 -20.12
C GLY A 84 -17.72 -12.37 -18.66
N ILE A 85 -18.68 -12.41 -17.76
CA ILE A 85 -18.45 -12.42 -16.31
C ILE A 85 -18.37 -13.84 -15.76
N GLU A 86 -17.33 -14.16 -15.02
CA GLU A 86 -17.23 -15.29 -14.10
C GLU A 86 -17.56 -14.81 -12.69
N THR A 87 -18.44 -15.51 -12.00
CA THR A 87 -18.84 -15.16 -10.63
C THR A 87 -18.52 -16.29 -9.68
N THR A 88 -17.80 -15.98 -8.60
CA THR A 88 -17.52 -16.89 -7.50
C THR A 88 -18.48 -16.60 -6.35
N TYR A 89 -19.13 -17.64 -5.85
CA TYR A 89 -20.06 -17.59 -4.72
C TYR A 89 -19.49 -18.30 -3.50
N ILE A 90 -19.79 -17.76 -2.31
CA ILE A 90 -19.60 -18.44 -1.01
C ILE A 90 -20.93 -18.32 -0.27
N ASN A 91 -21.51 -19.44 0.19
CA ASN A 91 -22.82 -19.49 0.86
C ASN A 91 -23.94 -18.83 0.04
N GLY A 92 -23.88 -18.94 -1.31
CA GLY A 92 -24.84 -18.32 -2.22
C GLY A 92 -24.70 -16.81 -2.43
N LEU A 93 -23.72 -16.17 -1.78
CA LEU A 93 -23.44 -14.74 -1.92
C LEU A 93 -22.21 -14.52 -2.79
N ILE A 94 -22.19 -13.43 -3.55
CA ILE A 94 -21.06 -13.08 -4.43
C ILE A 94 -19.84 -12.76 -3.58
N TYR A 95 -18.72 -13.43 -3.90
CA TYR A 95 -17.41 -13.19 -3.30
C TYR A 95 -16.45 -12.53 -4.28
N ARG A 96 -16.52 -12.88 -5.59
CA ARG A 96 -15.67 -12.29 -6.62
C ARG A 96 -16.37 -12.32 -7.97
N THR A 97 -16.19 -11.28 -8.75
CA THR A 97 -16.48 -11.25 -10.18
C THR A 97 -15.22 -10.99 -10.99
N THR A 98 -15.12 -11.61 -12.16
CA THR A 98 -13.98 -11.44 -13.07
C THR A 98 -14.51 -11.34 -14.49
N GLU A 99 -14.15 -10.30 -15.22
CA GLU A 99 -14.52 -10.14 -16.62
C GLU A 99 -13.49 -10.80 -17.54
N TYR A 100 -14.00 -11.43 -18.59
CA TYR A 100 -13.21 -12.07 -19.65
C TYR A 100 -13.54 -11.46 -21.00
N ASN A 101 -12.51 -11.36 -21.86
CA ASN A 101 -12.63 -10.73 -23.17
C ASN A 101 -13.65 -11.40 -24.06
N ASP A 102 -14.44 -10.59 -24.77
CA ASP A 102 -15.37 -11.01 -25.81
C ASP A 102 -14.66 -11.44 -27.11
N ASN A 103 -13.39 -11.13 -27.30
CA ASN A 103 -12.59 -11.65 -28.40
C ASN A 103 -12.34 -13.15 -28.20
N PHE A 104 -12.95 -13.94 -29.10
CA PHE A 104 -13.05 -15.40 -29.07
C PHE A 104 -11.71 -16.18 -28.97
N GLU A 105 -10.58 -15.50 -29.01
CA GLU A 105 -9.27 -16.16 -29.16
C GLU A 105 -8.58 -16.50 -27.86
N SER A 106 -8.84 -15.82 -26.72
CA SER A 106 -7.94 -15.93 -25.58
C SER A 106 -8.51 -16.59 -24.32
N GLY A 107 -9.80 -16.40 -23.97
CA GLY A 107 -10.33 -16.80 -22.65
C GLY A 107 -9.55 -16.18 -21.47
N LYS A 108 -8.89 -15.04 -21.71
CA LYS A 108 -8.06 -14.32 -20.72
C LYS A 108 -8.89 -13.26 -20.02
N LYS A 109 -8.53 -12.94 -18.77
CA LYS A 109 -9.13 -11.82 -18.04
C LYS A 109 -9.02 -10.54 -18.85
N HIS A 110 -10.13 -9.78 -18.93
CA HIS A 110 -10.19 -8.49 -19.62
C HIS A 110 -11.34 -7.69 -19.02
N GLY A 111 -11.12 -6.42 -18.67
CA GLY A 111 -12.08 -5.65 -17.91
C GLY A 111 -11.77 -5.69 -16.41
N VAL A 112 -12.78 -5.65 -15.55
CA VAL A 112 -12.63 -5.47 -14.11
C VAL A 112 -12.80 -6.79 -13.36
N GLU A 113 -11.86 -7.09 -12.49
CA GLU A 113 -12.05 -8.05 -11.41
C GLU A 113 -12.44 -7.29 -10.15
N THR A 114 -13.55 -7.70 -9.52
CA THR A 114 -14.00 -7.15 -8.24
C THR A 114 -13.99 -8.25 -7.20
N GLN A 115 -13.37 -8.01 -6.05
CA GLN A 115 -13.39 -8.90 -4.90
C GLN A 115 -14.01 -8.20 -3.71
N TYR A 116 -14.83 -8.94 -2.98
CA TYR A 116 -15.49 -8.49 -1.75
C TYR A 116 -14.71 -8.97 -0.54
N SER A 117 -14.76 -8.24 0.58
CA SER A 117 -14.08 -8.59 1.84
C SER A 117 -14.59 -9.93 2.38
N GLU A 118 -15.90 -10.13 2.24
CA GLU A 118 -16.59 -11.39 2.50
C GLU A 118 -17.70 -11.57 1.47
N ALA A 119 -18.31 -12.74 1.42
CA ALA A 119 -19.38 -13.01 0.47
C ALA A 119 -20.62 -12.14 0.79
N GLY A 120 -20.98 -11.28 -0.17
CA GLY A 120 -22.05 -10.28 -0.01
C GLY A 120 -21.69 -9.06 0.84
N GLY A 121 -20.42 -8.93 1.24
CA GLY A 121 -19.88 -7.77 1.98
C GLY A 121 -19.50 -6.60 1.06
N PRO A 122 -18.82 -5.57 1.60
CA PRO A 122 -18.33 -4.46 0.82
C PRO A 122 -17.22 -4.89 -0.15
N ILE A 123 -17.00 -4.09 -1.18
CA ILE A 123 -15.89 -4.30 -2.11
C ILE A 123 -14.58 -4.10 -1.34
N TRP A 124 -13.69 -5.08 -1.43
CA TRP A 124 -12.34 -4.99 -0.88
C TRP A 124 -11.37 -4.40 -1.89
N TYR A 125 -11.35 -4.93 -3.13
CA TYR A 125 -10.57 -4.32 -4.20
C TYR A 125 -11.19 -4.52 -5.58
N THR A 126 -10.80 -3.66 -6.51
CA THR A 126 -11.01 -3.82 -7.94
C THR A 126 -9.68 -3.80 -8.67
N THR A 127 -9.55 -4.55 -9.75
CA THR A 127 -8.34 -4.58 -10.59
C THR A 127 -8.74 -4.63 -12.06
N GLN A 128 -8.18 -3.74 -12.87
CA GLN A 128 -8.36 -3.74 -14.32
C GLN A 128 -7.36 -4.67 -15.00
N TYR A 129 -7.87 -5.46 -15.95
CA TYR A 129 -7.08 -6.41 -16.75
C TYR A 129 -7.26 -6.14 -18.23
N GLN A 130 -6.19 -6.40 -19.00
CA GLN A 130 -6.22 -6.46 -20.43
C GLN A 130 -5.40 -7.67 -20.90
N TYR A 131 -6.05 -8.58 -21.68
CA TYR A 131 -5.43 -9.82 -22.19
C TYR A 131 -4.72 -10.68 -21.12
N GLY A 132 -5.27 -10.72 -19.91
CA GLY A 132 -4.78 -11.55 -18.81
C GLY A 132 -3.79 -10.86 -17.89
N LYS A 133 -3.29 -9.68 -18.25
CA LYS A 133 -2.36 -8.88 -17.44
C LYS A 133 -3.08 -7.72 -16.74
N LYS A 134 -2.60 -7.32 -15.58
CA LYS A 134 -3.03 -6.06 -14.95
C LYS A 134 -2.67 -4.91 -15.87
N ASN A 135 -3.67 -4.12 -16.26
CA ASN A 135 -3.52 -2.99 -17.17
C ASN A 135 -4.59 -1.96 -16.83
N GLY A 136 -4.19 -0.84 -16.27
CA GLY A 136 -5.08 0.16 -15.71
C GLY A 136 -5.04 0.20 -14.18
N LEU A 137 -6.14 0.63 -13.58
CA LEU A 137 -6.20 0.95 -12.16
C LEU A 137 -6.52 -0.29 -11.30
N GLN A 138 -5.81 -0.43 -10.18
CA GLN A 138 -6.19 -1.25 -9.04
C GLN A 138 -6.54 -0.31 -7.89
N VAL A 139 -7.69 -0.54 -7.25
CA VAL A 139 -8.16 0.22 -6.09
C VAL A 139 -8.46 -0.74 -4.96
N GLU A 140 -7.93 -0.47 -3.77
CA GLU A 140 -8.33 -1.09 -2.52
C GLU A 140 -9.26 -0.14 -1.76
N PHE A 141 -10.22 -0.70 -1.03
CA PHE A 141 -11.21 0.06 -0.29
C PHE A 141 -11.18 -0.30 1.20
N TRP A 142 -11.53 0.66 2.02
CA TRP A 142 -11.90 0.46 3.41
C TRP A 142 -13.30 -0.20 3.49
N GLU A 143 -13.67 -0.70 4.66
CA GLU A 143 -14.98 -1.35 4.87
C GLU A 143 -16.17 -0.41 4.61
N ASP A 144 -16.00 0.90 4.79
CA ASP A 144 -17.00 1.93 4.51
C ASP A 144 -17.13 2.29 3.01
N GLY A 145 -16.29 1.67 2.14
CA GLY A 145 -16.27 1.90 0.70
C GLY A 145 -15.40 3.09 0.27
N THR A 146 -14.74 3.80 1.19
CA THR A 146 -13.77 4.83 0.83
C THR A 146 -12.48 4.19 0.30
N LYS A 147 -11.75 4.90 -0.57
CA LYS A 147 -10.49 4.40 -1.12
C LYS A 147 -9.44 4.27 -0.02
N ARG A 148 -8.76 3.13 0.03
CA ARG A 148 -7.60 2.87 0.88
C ARG A 148 -6.29 3.03 0.15
N ASN A 149 -6.21 2.51 -1.09
CA ASN A 149 -5.03 2.58 -1.94
C ASN A 149 -5.45 2.59 -3.40
N GLU A 150 -4.73 3.30 -4.24
CA GLU A 150 -4.85 3.22 -5.69
C GLU A 150 -3.48 3.11 -6.34
N LYS A 151 -3.38 2.22 -7.33
CA LYS A 151 -2.14 1.90 -8.04
C LYS A 151 -2.42 1.61 -9.50
N GLN A 152 -1.63 2.19 -10.37
CA GLN A 152 -1.76 1.98 -11.82
C GLN A 152 -0.77 0.94 -12.32
N TYR A 153 -1.22 0.12 -13.27
CA TYR A 153 -0.44 -0.94 -13.89
C TYR A 153 -0.44 -0.82 -15.41
N LEU A 154 0.67 -1.24 -16.00
CA LEU A 154 0.82 -1.49 -17.43
C LEU A 154 1.52 -2.85 -17.59
N ASP A 155 0.83 -3.84 -18.19
CA ASP A 155 1.34 -5.20 -18.42
C ASP A 155 1.93 -5.86 -17.15
N ASP A 156 1.18 -5.83 -16.02
CA ASP A 156 1.54 -6.31 -14.68
C ASP A 156 2.58 -5.45 -13.93
N LEU A 157 3.20 -4.46 -14.59
CA LEU A 157 4.18 -3.60 -13.95
C LEU A 157 3.53 -2.36 -13.35
N PRO A 158 3.81 -2.00 -12.09
CA PRO A 158 3.38 -0.74 -11.51
C PRO A 158 3.97 0.46 -12.28
N ILE A 159 3.12 1.47 -12.53
CA ILE A 159 3.49 2.73 -13.16
C ILE A 159 2.86 3.91 -12.44
N GLY A 160 3.34 5.14 -12.72
CA GLY A 160 2.77 6.35 -12.14
C GLY A 160 2.97 6.44 -10.64
N VAL A 161 2.00 6.97 -9.93
CA VAL A 161 2.06 7.16 -8.47
C VAL A 161 1.04 6.25 -7.80
N GLU A 162 1.51 5.39 -6.89
CA GLU A 162 0.66 4.70 -5.95
C GLU A 162 0.29 5.66 -4.83
N VAL A 163 -1.01 5.78 -4.51
CA VAL A 163 -1.52 6.69 -3.49
C VAL A 163 -2.28 5.92 -2.42
N GLY A 164 -1.89 6.12 -1.17
CA GLY A 164 -2.60 5.62 0.00
C GLY A 164 -3.43 6.70 0.66
N TYR A 165 -4.56 6.29 1.25
CA TYR A 165 -5.51 7.19 1.91
C TYR A 165 -5.88 6.65 3.30
N SER A 166 -6.12 7.55 4.25
CA SER A 166 -6.79 7.24 5.51
C SER A 166 -8.29 6.97 5.26
N VAL A 167 -8.97 6.43 6.28
CA VAL A 167 -10.43 6.24 6.26
C VAL A 167 -11.19 7.57 5.99
N ASN A 168 -10.62 8.71 6.38
CA ASN A 168 -11.19 10.03 6.13
C ASN A 168 -10.86 10.59 4.72
N GLY A 169 -10.25 9.79 3.85
CA GLY A 169 -9.89 10.20 2.49
C GLY A 169 -8.66 11.12 2.38
N ILE A 170 -7.92 11.32 3.48
CA ILE A 170 -6.68 12.11 3.47
C ILE A 170 -5.55 11.27 2.89
N LYS A 171 -4.75 11.83 1.99
CA LYS A 171 -3.58 11.15 1.44
C LYS A 171 -2.54 10.89 2.52
N THR A 172 -2.24 9.60 2.76
CA THR A 172 -1.24 9.15 3.73
C THR A 172 0.05 8.68 3.08
N SER A 173 0.05 8.36 1.77
CA SER A 173 1.27 8.04 1.05
C SER A 173 1.17 8.35 -0.43
N GLU A 174 2.31 8.67 -1.03
CA GLU A 174 2.50 8.80 -2.48
C GLU A 174 3.84 8.16 -2.83
N VAL A 175 3.82 7.09 -3.63
CA VAL A 175 5.01 6.33 -4.03
C VAL A 175 5.09 6.28 -5.55
N PRO A 176 6.01 6.99 -6.19
CA PRO A 176 6.15 6.98 -7.65
C PRO A 176 6.86 5.71 -8.14
N TYR A 177 6.39 5.18 -9.27
CA TYR A 177 6.93 4.03 -9.97
C TYR A 177 7.30 4.37 -11.41
N ARG A 178 8.38 3.76 -11.89
CA ARG A 178 8.81 3.77 -13.28
C ARG A 178 9.24 2.35 -13.67
N ASN A 179 8.65 1.81 -14.73
CA ASN A 179 8.97 0.46 -15.24
C ASN A 179 8.93 -0.64 -14.15
N GLY A 180 7.93 -0.59 -13.27
CA GLY A 180 7.73 -1.62 -12.25
C GLY A 180 8.49 -1.40 -10.93
N VAL A 181 9.43 -0.45 -10.86
CA VAL A 181 10.23 -0.18 -9.66
C VAL A 181 9.98 1.22 -9.12
N LYS A 182 10.18 1.41 -7.81
CA LYS A 182 10.08 2.74 -7.16
C LYS A 182 11.10 3.69 -7.77
N HIS A 183 10.63 4.88 -8.21
CA HIS A 183 11.49 5.90 -8.80
C HIS A 183 10.90 7.29 -8.62
N GLY A 184 11.57 8.16 -7.88
CA GLY A 184 11.14 9.52 -7.55
C GLY A 184 11.04 9.75 -6.05
N MET A 185 10.37 10.83 -5.64
CA MET A 185 10.18 11.18 -4.23
C MET A 185 8.98 10.43 -3.66
N ALA A 186 9.21 9.51 -2.74
CA ALA A 186 8.16 8.88 -1.96
C ALA A 186 7.85 9.73 -0.72
N ILE A 187 6.57 9.84 -0.42
CA ILE A 187 5.99 10.67 0.63
C ILE A 187 5.11 9.79 1.51
N GLU A 188 5.28 9.89 2.82
CA GLU A 188 4.37 9.32 3.81
C GLU A 188 3.91 10.43 4.75
N ASN A 189 2.64 10.44 5.09
CA ASN A 189 2.03 11.39 6.01
C ASN A 189 1.36 10.62 7.15
N PHE A 190 1.14 11.30 8.27
CA PHE A 190 0.21 10.86 9.30
C PHE A 190 -1.23 10.87 8.77
N GLU A 191 -2.16 10.28 9.52
CA GLU A 191 -3.58 10.21 9.12
C GLU A 191 -4.26 11.58 8.99
N ASP A 192 -3.70 12.62 9.61
CA ASP A 192 -4.17 14.00 9.50
C ASP A 192 -3.54 14.78 8.32
N GLY A 193 -2.67 14.11 7.54
CA GLY A 193 -1.98 14.69 6.39
C GLY A 193 -0.66 15.39 6.73
N SER A 194 -0.28 15.54 8.02
CA SER A 194 1.01 16.13 8.39
C SER A 194 2.18 15.21 7.97
N PRO A 195 3.36 15.76 7.67
CA PRO A 195 4.50 14.98 7.17
C PRO A 195 4.96 13.91 8.15
N LEU A 196 5.19 12.66 7.68
CA LEU A 196 5.80 11.58 8.43
C LEU A 196 7.19 11.21 7.88
N ASN A 197 7.30 11.01 6.55
CA ASN A 197 8.55 10.57 5.92
C ASN A 197 8.66 11.10 4.49
N ARG A 198 9.87 11.42 4.06
CA ARG A 198 10.23 11.83 2.70
C ARG A 198 11.52 11.11 2.32
N VAL A 199 11.50 10.36 1.21
CA VAL A 199 12.68 9.66 0.70
C VAL A 199 12.64 9.56 -0.81
N ARG A 200 13.79 9.78 -1.46
CA ARG A 200 13.93 9.59 -2.90
C ARG A 200 14.32 8.15 -3.22
N TRP A 201 13.76 7.63 -4.31
CA TRP A 201 14.09 6.35 -4.90
C TRP A 201 14.62 6.53 -6.31
N VAL A 202 15.61 5.76 -6.67
CA VAL A 202 16.18 5.69 -8.02
C VAL A 202 16.30 4.21 -8.38
N ASP A 203 15.55 3.78 -9.39
CA ASP A 203 15.55 2.42 -9.92
C ASP A 203 15.42 1.32 -8.85
N GLY A 204 14.54 1.56 -7.87
CA GLY A 204 14.23 0.61 -6.79
C GLY A 204 15.09 0.73 -5.53
N GLU A 205 16.11 1.58 -5.53
CA GLU A 205 16.99 1.83 -4.39
C GLU A 205 16.79 3.23 -3.81
N LYS A 206 16.97 3.36 -2.49
CA LYS A 206 16.94 4.68 -1.83
C LYS A 206 18.17 5.49 -2.21
N GLU A 207 17.97 6.78 -2.51
CA GLU A 207 19.04 7.69 -2.92
C GLU A 207 18.87 9.08 -2.31
N GLY A 208 19.96 9.65 -1.76
CA GLY A 208 19.95 10.97 -1.12
C GLY A 208 19.28 10.97 0.26
N LYS A 209 18.78 12.13 0.66
CA LYS A 209 18.26 12.35 2.01
C LYS A 209 16.91 11.66 2.24
N GLU A 210 16.80 10.98 3.40
CA GLU A 210 15.55 10.59 4.04
C GLU A 210 15.30 11.48 5.25
N LEU A 211 14.13 12.11 5.28
CA LEU A 211 13.69 12.94 6.39
C LEU A 211 12.48 12.30 7.04
N ARG A 212 12.56 12.01 8.33
CA ARG A 212 11.43 11.56 9.14
C ARG A 212 11.05 12.63 10.14
N PHE A 213 9.76 12.85 10.30
CA PHE A 213 9.18 13.90 11.12
C PHE A 213 8.41 13.31 12.31
N GLN A 214 8.31 14.07 13.35
CA GLN A 214 7.44 13.87 14.50
C GLN A 214 6.07 14.48 14.22
N LYS A 215 5.09 14.13 15.04
CA LYS A 215 3.72 14.63 14.90
C LYS A 215 3.60 16.16 15.08
N ASN A 216 4.49 16.78 15.89
CA ASN A 216 4.57 18.22 16.08
C ASN A 216 5.25 18.97 14.90
N GLY A 217 5.66 18.24 13.84
CA GLY A 217 6.31 18.78 12.65
C GLY A 217 7.84 18.90 12.74
N ASN A 218 8.45 18.71 13.92
CA ASN A 218 9.90 18.68 14.07
C ASN A 218 10.49 17.44 13.39
N LYS A 219 11.75 17.54 12.97
CA LYS A 219 12.46 16.34 12.49
C LYS A 219 12.62 15.35 13.63
N LEU A 220 12.39 14.06 13.33
CA LEU A 220 12.76 12.93 14.19
C LEU A 220 14.14 12.41 13.80
N ARG A 221 14.39 12.28 12.48
CA ARG A 221 15.64 11.72 11.98
C ARG A 221 15.93 12.21 10.57
N GLU A 222 17.21 12.43 10.32
CA GLU A 222 17.76 12.70 8.98
C GLU A 222 18.90 11.72 8.70
N LYS A 223 18.93 11.12 7.51
CA LYS A 223 20.02 10.28 7.04
C LYS A 223 20.12 10.34 5.52
N ASN A 224 21.29 9.98 5.00
CA ASN A 224 21.54 9.98 3.58
C ASN A 224 21.80 8.56 3.07
N TYR A 225 21.34 8.28 1.85
CA TYR A 225 21.54 7.01 1.14
C TYR A 225 22.36 7.22 -0.11
N VAL A 226 23.20 6.25 -0.41
CA VAL A 226 23.91 6.08 -1.67
C VAL A 226 23.75 4.62 -2.09
N ASN A 227 23.18 4.36 -3.25
CA ASN A 227 22.93 3.01 -3.76
C ASN A 227 22.24 2.11 -2.71
N GLY A 228 21.15 2.58 -2.11
CA GLY A 228 20.35 1.86 -1.11
C GLY A 228 20.96 1.73 0.27
N LYS A 229 22.22 2.12 0.47
CA LYS A 229 22.93 2.02 1.76
C LYS A 229 23.03 3.38 2.46
N VAL A 230 22.93 3.37 3.80
CA VAL A 230 23.13 4.59 4.58
C VAL A 230 24.60 5.03 4.47
N GLN A 231 24.81 6.30 4.11
CA GLN A 231 26.13 6.88 3.91
C GLN A 231 26.24 8.25 4.58
N GLY A 232 27.32 8.47 5.34
CA GLY A 232 27.57 9.70 6.07
C GLY A 232 26.80 9.78 7.39
N THR A 233 26.50 10.98 7.86
CA THR A 233 25.90 11.21 9.17
C THR A 233 24.41 10.94 9.16
N MET A 234 23.94 10.16 10.13
CA MET A 234 22.56 10.05 10.57
C MET A 234 22.38 10.87 11.83
N THR A 235 21.42 11.80 11.85
CA THR A 235 21.07 12.61 13.01
C THR A 235 19.70 12.24 13.52
N ILE A 236 19.57 12.05 14.84
CA ILE A 236 18.29 11.88 15.56
C ILE A 236 18.05 13.16 16.36
N TYR A 237 16.80 13.58 16.41
CA TYR A 237 16.37 14.80 17.07
C TYR A 237 15.35 14.48 18.16
N SER A 238 15.44 15.21 19.27
CA SER A 238 14.49 15.22 20.36
C SER A 238 13.15 15.87 19.95
N GLU A 239 12.16 15.79 20.80
CA GLU A 239 10.82 16.34 20.53
C GLU A 239 10.84 17.88 20.34
N ASP A 240 11.72 18.58 21.04
CA ASP A 240 11.93 20.02 20.92
C ASP A 240 12.69 20.43 19.65
N GLY A 241 13.19 19.46 18.87
CA GLY A 241 13.97 19.69 17.64
C GLY A 241 15.49 19.83 17.86
N SER A 242 15.97 19.72 19.10
CA SER A 242 17.41 19.67 19.39
C SER A 242 18.01 18.32 18.93
N LYS A 243 19.33 18.29 18.69
CA LYS A 243 20.01 17.03 18.38
C LYS A 243 20.09 16.14 19.61
N GLU A 244 19.62 14.91 19.49
CA GLU A 244 19.73 13.85 20.49
C GLU A 244 20.98 13.00 20.26
N SER A 245 21.24 12.62 18.98
CA SER A 245 22.43 11.83 18.64
C SER A 245 22.82 11.97 17.17
N GLU A 246 24.10 11.73 16.89
CA GLU A 246 24.68 11.68 15.56
C GLU A 246 25.52 10.40 15.42
N TYR A 247 25.33 9.69 14.31
CA TYR A 247 26.05 8.45 13.98
C TYR A 247 26.62 8.58 12.58
N PHE A 248 27.85 8.11 12.38
CA PHE A 248 28.45 8.08 11.06
C PHE A 248 28.39 6.68 10.47
N PHE A 249 27.97 6.58 9.22
CA PHE A 249 27.86 5.33 8.47
C PHE A 249 28.74 5.38 7.22
N ASP A 250 29.43 4.27 6.95
CA ASP A 250 30.08 4.00 5.69
C ASP A 250 29.52 2.71 5.09
N ASN A 251 28.96 2.79 3.87
CA ASN A 251 28.34 1.67 3.19
C ASN A 251 27.29 0.89 4.03
N GLY A 252 26.55 1.59 4.89
CA GLY A 252 25.52 1.00 5.76
C GLY A 252 26.07 0.43 7.07
N ILE A 253 27.38 0.48 7.30
CA ILE A 253 28.04 0.03 8.52
C ILE A 253 28.36 1.25 9.41
N LEU A 254 28.03 1.16 10.69
CA LEU A 254 28.35 2.20 11.67
C LEU A 254 29.87 2.27 11.87
N GLN A 255 30.42 3.44 11.64
CA GLN A 255 31.88 3.66 11.59
C GLN A 255 32.25 5.03 12.18
N GLY A 256 33.44 5.17 12.74
CA GLY A 256 33.92 6.45 13.25
C GLY A 256 33.26 6.91 14.54
N VAL A 257 33.11 8.21 14.70
CA VAL A 257 32.65 8.81 15.97
C VAL A 257 31.14 9.04 15.93
N ALA A 258 30.44 8.62 16.97
CA ALA A 258 29.04 8.90 17.25
C ALA A 258 28.91 9.79 18.49
N PHE A 259 27.94 10.68 18.49
CA PHE A 259 27.68 11.60 19.61
C PHE A 259 26.27 11.37 20.16
N ARG A 260 26.14 11.39 21.48
CA ARG A 260 24.87 11.48 22.20
C ARG A 260 24.88 12.71 23.09
N TYR A 261 23.91 13.57 22.91
CA TYR A 261 23.78 14.84 23.62
C TYR A 261 22.85 14.63 24.82
N LEU A 262 23.33 14.95 26.02
CA LEU A 262 22.60 14.74 27.26
C LEU A 262 21.94 16.04 27.73
N GLU A 263 20.90 15.93 28.55
CA GLU A 263 20.12 17.07 29.03
C GLU A 263 20.92 18.07 29.85
N ASP A 264 21.96 17.61 30.54
CA ASP A 264 22.87 18.47 31.30
C ASP A 264 23.90 19.22 30.42
N GLY A 265 23.83 19.03 29.10
CA GLY A 265 24.74 19.62 28.12
C GLY A 265 26.06 18.87 27.96
N SER A 266 26.23 17.76 28.64
CA SER A 266 27.36 16.84 28.39
C SER A 266 27.14 16.05 27.11
N VAL A 267 28.23 15.49 26.55
CA VAL A 267 28.19 14.71 25.31
C VAL A 267 28.91 13.38 25.52
N VAL A 268 28.24 12.28 25.18
CA VAL A 268 28.94 10.99 25.10
C VAL A 268 29.48 10.83 23.68
N GLU A 269 30.79 10.65 23.58
CA GLU A 269 31.49 10.32 22.35
C GLU A 269 31.80 8.82 22.33
N ASP A 270 31.22 8.10 21.40
CA ASP A 270 31.41 6.66 21.16
C ASP A 270 32.18 6.47 19.85
N THR A 271 33.30 5.71 19.87
CA THR A 271 33.99 5.32 18.63
C THR A 271 33.56 3.94 18.17
N TRP A 272 33.34 3.81 16.88
CA TRP A 272 32.85 2.60 16.23
C TRP A 272 33.78 2.17 15.10
N GLU A 273 34.09 0.86 15.06
CA GLU A 273 34.83 0.20 13.98
C GLU A 273 34.06 -1.03 13.52
N ASP A 274 33.74 -1.10 12.22
CA ASP A 274 33.01 -2.22 11.61
C ASP A 274 31.73 -2.60 12.36
N GLY A 275 30.95 -1.59 12.79
CA GLY A 275 29.69 -1.77 13.50
C GLY A 275 29.85 -2.16 14.98
N LYS A 276 31.07 -2.18 15.53
CA LYS A 276 31.33 -2.47 16.93
C LYS A 276 31.83 -1.23 17.66
N LYS A 277 31.29 -0.99 18.86
CA LYS A 277 31.77 0.09 19.71
C LYS A 277 33.13 -0.29 20.35
N VAL A 278 34.15 0.52 20.08
CA VAL A 278 35.54 0.29 20.59
C VAL A 278 35.90 1.19 21.75
N SER A 279 35.29 2.37 21.86
CA SER A 279 35.51 3.26 23.01
C SER A 279 34.29 4.11 23.33
N SER A 280 34.24 4.67 24.53
CA SER A 280 33.22 5.60 24.99
C SER A 280 33.81 6.60 25.97
N THR A 281 33.59 7.88 25.74
CA THR A 281 34.11 8.99 26.57
C THR A 281 32.97 9.96 26.88
N LEU A 282 32.86 10.38 28.13
CA LEU A 282 31.93 11.44 28.53
C LEU A 282 32.70 12.78 28.51
N LEU A 283 32.20 13.69 27.67
CA LEU A 283 32.69 15.07 27.58
C LEU A 283 31.78 15.97 28.42
N PRO A 284 32.35 16.79 29.35
CA PRO A 284 31.56 17.68 30.19
C PRO A 284 30.87 18.76 29.34
N PRO A 285 29.80 19.41 29.86
CA PRO A 285 29.16 20.54 29.19
C PRO A 285 30.20 21.63 28.85
N LYS A 286 30.08 22.21 27.65
CA LYS A 286 30.92 23.36 27.28
C LYS A 286 30.64 24.50 28.26
N GLN A 287 31.63 24.85 29.07
CA GLN A 287 31.58 26.05 29.90
C GLN A 287 31.49 27.26 28.96
N ASN A 288 30.36 27.97 29.00
CA ASN A 288 30.28 29.29 28.39
C ASN A 288 31.23 30.20 29.15
N SER A 289 32.40 30.44 28.61
CA SER A 289 33.29 31.48 29.11
C SER A 289 32.63 32.84 28.84
N VAL A 290 31.76 33.25 29.74
CA VAL A 290 31.38 34.66 29.86
C VAL A 290 32.60 35.36 30.40
N THR A 291 33.49 35.80 29.54
CA THR A 291 34.48 36.81 29.88
C THR A 291 33.73 38.06 30.33
N LYS A 292 33.49 38.20 31.64
CA LYS A 292 33.18 39.49 32.21
C LYS A 292 34.36 40.39 31.83
N LYS A 293 34.23 41.21 30.79
CA LYS A 293 35.07 42.38 30.59
C LYS A 293 34.88 43.23 31.84
N ASN A 294 35.84 43.18 32.78
CA ASN A 294 35.94 44.16 33.83
C ASN A 294 36.13 45.52 33.13
N LEU A 295 35.08 46.29 33.05
CA LEU A 295 35.16 47.73 32.74
C LEU A 295 35.90 48.34 33.90
N PRO A 296 37.02 49.10 33.69
CA PRO A 296 37.69 49.82 34.76
C PRO A 296 36.70 50.84 35.34
N ILE A 297 36.55 50.77 36.67
CA ILE A 297 35.80 51.77 37.45
C ILE A 297 36.57 53.08 37.30
N SER A 298 36.01 54.03 36.55
CA SER A 298 36.46 55.42 36.52
C SER A 298 36.09 56.06 37.85
N THR A 299 37.11 56.21 38.74
CA THR A 299 36.99 57.06 39.91
C THR A 299 37.05 58.53 39.43
N THR A 300 35.92 59.19 39.37
CA THR A 300 35.87 60.67 39.31
C THR A 300 36.18 61.19 40.72
N LYS A 301 37.30 61.84 40.87
CA LYS A 301 37.58 62.71 42.01
C LYS A 301 36.65 63.91 41.95
N ASP A 302 36.00 64.16 43.07
CA ASP A 302 35.40 65.44 43.43
C ASP A 302 36.49 66.55 43.42
N ALA A 303 36.22 67.66 42.79
CA ALA A 303 36.83 68.91 43.03
C ALA A 303 35.76 69.98 43.15
N SER A 304 35.40 70.22 44.41
CA SER A 304 34.79 71.49 44.81
C SER A 304 35.83 72.62 44.62
N ASP A 305 35.51 73.67 43.97
CA ASP A 305 35.72 75.05 44.59
C ASP A 305 35.28 76.15 43.58
N VAL A 306 34.40 76.97 44.03
CA VAL A 306 34.44 78.35 44.39
C VAL A 306 34.42 79.41 43.24
N THR A 307 33.40 80.24 43.41
CA THR A 307 33.28 81.70 43.37
C THR A 307 32.96 82.40 42.01
N LYS A 308 31.84 83.13 42.15
CA LYS A 308 31.58 84.60 41.94
C LYS A 308 31.83 85.20 40.56
N GLY A 309 30.76 85.93 40.23
CA GLY A 309 30.91 87.25 39.76
C GLY A 309 30.18 87.65 38.51
N ASP A 310 29.17 88.48 38.78
CA ASP A 310 28.50 89.50 37.99
C ASP A 310 27.44 89.03 36.98
#